data_32ba38b386042637873b413ffe4b7225
#
_entry.id   32ba38b386042637873b413ffe4b7225
#
_cell.length_a   1.000
_cell.length_b   1.000
_cell.length_c   1.000
_cell.angle_alpha   90.00
_cell.angle_beta   90.00
_cell.angle_gamma   90.00
#
_symmetry.space_group_name_H-M   'P 1'
#
loop_
_entity.id
_entity.type
_entity.pdbx_description
1 polymer ?
#
loop_
_entity_poly.entity_id
_entity_poly.type
_entity_poly.pdbx_seq_one_letter_code
_entity_poly.pdbx_strand_id
1 'polypeptide(L)'
;TQKHNFSINGGSDRIAYNISLGAQTQEGMYKINPDDLTRYNMAMNLTAKITDRFKVSGKVSHNIFDYKSPTKRGDGDLWGSVGKYYPELNIYQPLMTEADDPIPNTPTENQASFLFSGGSTTTSRRTSIFSISPEFTIIPNELVIKADLSLTPITFKKEVTSPRQGRVSASWEELEYRWATENTGNITKSTTDRYAINLYANYTKTFANAHNISALVGVNQEKKDYSQSYIALVNMLDPYILNPELVEDKTKNTSTVDNHTVTARAIFGRLMYDYK
;
A
#
# COMPACT_ATOMS: atom_id res chain seq x y z
N THR A 1 18.24 8.00 -3.69
CA THR A 1 17.21 7.38 -4.55
C THR A 1 17.84 6.76 -5.77
N GLN A 2 17.54 5.49 -6.03
CA GLN A 2 17.91 4.76 -7.25
C GLN A 2 16.63 4.26 -7.93
N LYS A 3 16.60 4.37 -9.26
CA LYS A 3 15.45 3.88 -10.04
C LYS A 3 15.96 3.24 -11.32
N HIS A 4 15.55 1.98 -11.52
CA HIS A 4 15.91 1.19 -12.68
C HIS A 4 14.63 0.70 -13.36
N ASN A 5 14.56 0.86 -14.68
CA ASN A 5 13.47 0.36 -15.48
C ASN A 5 14.04 -0.42 -16.67
N PHE A 6 13.46 -1.55 -16.93
CA PHE A 6 13.76 -2.38 -18.08
C PHE A 6 12.45 -2.72 -18.79
N SER A 7 12.42 -2.62 -20.10
CA SER A 7 11.26 -3.04 -20.89
C SER A 7 11.68 -3.71 -22.18
N ILE A 8 10.94 -4.71 -22.56
CA ILE A 8 11.07 -5.43 -23.82
C ILE A 8 9.71 -5.51 -24.47
N ASN A 9 9.63 -5.19 -25.74
CA ASN A 9 8.43 -5.29 -26.53
C ASN A 9 8.78 -5.89 -27.89
N GLY A 10 7.85 -6.66 -28.39
CA GLY A 10 8.00 -7.31 -29.69
C GLY A 10 6.69 -7.92 -30.14
N GLY A 11 6.73 -8.50 -31.32
CA GLY A 11 5.57 -9.16 -31.85
C GLY A 11 5.69 -9.51 -33.32
N SER A 12 4.60 -10.03 -33.83
CA SER A 12 4.35 -10.33 -35.23
C SER A 12 2.95 -9.81 -35.60
N ASP A 13 2.50 -10.07 -36.83
CA ASP A 13 1.14 -9.70 -37.27
C ASP A 13 0.02 -10.31 -36.41
N ARG A 14 0.32 -11.39 -35.68
CA ARG A 14 -0.65 -12.11 -34.85
C ARG A 14 -0.43 -11.97 -33.35
N ILE A 15 0.78 -11.69 -32.92
CA ILE A 15 1.13 -11.64 -31.49
C ILE A 15 1.86 -10.33 -31.23
N ALA A 16 1.46 -9.61 -30.17
CA ALA A 16 2.18 -8.48 -29.64
C ALA A 16 2.37 -8.67 -28.14
N TYR A 17 3.55 -8.39 -27.63
CA TYR A 17 3.84 -8.47 -26.22
C TYR A 17 4.67 -7.27 -25.74
N ASN A 18 4.46 -6.96 -24.47
CA ASN A 18 5.28 -6.00 -23.73
C ASN A 18 5.54 -6.54 -22.34
N ILE A 19 6.79 -6.56 -21.93
CA ILE A 19 7.22 -6.94 -20.58
C ILE A 19 7.99 -5.76 -20.01
N SER A 20 7.66 -5.35 -18.79
CA SER A 20 8.34 -4.27 -18.08
C SER A 20 8.66 -4.67 -16.66
N LEU A 21 9.86 -4.30 -16.21
CA LEU A 21 10.36 -4.48 -14.87
C LEU A 21 10.84 -3.12 -14.35
N GLY A 22 10.49 -2.80 -13.13
CA GLY A 22 10.93 -1.58 -12.46
C GLY A 22 11.37 -1.89 -11.04
N ALA A 23 12.45 -1.27 -10.61
CA ALA A 23 12.94 -1.28 -9.25
C ALA A 23 13.23 0.15 -8.81
N GLN A 24 12.80 0.50 -7.61
CA GLN A 24 13.08 1.78 -6.99
C GLN A 24 13.46 1.56 -5.53
N THR A 25 14.57 2.15 -5.12
CA THR A 25 14.95 2.30 -3.72
C THR A 25 15.11 3.78 -3.40
N GLN A 26 14.63 4.20 -2.26
CA GLN A 26 14.70 5.58 -1.82
C GLN A 26 14.95 5.61 -0.32
N GLU A 27 16.07 6.17 0.06
CA GLU A 27 16.35 6.55 1.45
C GLU A 27 15.65 7.87 1.74
N GLY A 28 15.09 7.97 2.93
CA GLY A 28 14.39 9.17 3.37
C GLY A 28 15.32 10.22 3.97
N MET A 29 14.75 11.17 4.68
CA MET A 29 15.48 12.32 5.23
C MET A 29 16.02 12.09 6.63
N TYR A 30 15.54 11.09 7.34
CA TYR A 30 16.00 10.81 8.70
C TYR A 30 17.34 10.10 8.67
N LYS A 31 18.37 10.73 9.25
CA LYS A 31 19.69 10.12 9.43
C LYS A 31 19.74 9.12 10.58
N ILE A 32 18.84 9.32 11.54
CA ILE A 32 18.71 8.48 12.73
C ILE A 32 17.40 7.71 12.57
N ASN A 33 17.46 6.37 12.71
CA ASN A 33 16.35 5.49 12.40
C ASN A 33 15.76 5.79 11.01
N PRO A 34 16.55 5.59 9.96
CA PRO A 34 16.22 6.08 8.63
C PRO A 34 14.93 5.48 8.09
N ASP A 35 14.17 6.30 7.40
CA ASP A 35 13.06 5.85 6.59
C ASP A 35 13.56 5.38 5.23
N ASP A 36 13.01 4.30 4.75
CA ASP A 36 13.34 3.71 3.46
C ASP A 36 12.10 3.23 2.71
N LEU A 37 12.17 3.34 1.40
CA LEU A 37 11.16 2.86 0.47
C LEU A 37 11.79 1.93 -0.55
N THR A 38 11.24 0.74 -0.69
CA THR A 38 11.55 -0.19 -1.76
C THR A 38 10.29 -0.50 -2.56
N ARG A 39 10.38 -0.39 -3.88
CA ARG A 39 9.28 -0.70 -4.78
C ARG A 39 9.78 -1.54 -5.96
N TYR A 40 9.06 -2.62 -6.23
CA TYR A 40 9.25 -3.41 -7.44
C TYR A 40 7.94 -3.44 -8.22
N ASN A 41 8.05 -3.29 -9.53
CA ASN A 41 6.93 -3.35 -10.45
C ASN A 41 7.30 -4.33 -11.56
N MET A 42 6.39 -5.24 -11.85
CA MET A 42 6.49 -6.16 -12.98
C MET A 42 5.16 -6.09 -13.73
N ALA A 43 5.22 -5.96 -15.05
CA ALA A 43 4.02 -6.04 -15.88
C ALA A 43 4.32 -6.78 -17.18
N MET A 44 3.36 -7.58 -17.59
CA MET A 44 3.35 -8.27 -18.87
C MET A 44 1.99 -8.06 -19.54
N ASN A 45 2.01 -7.61 -20.77
CA ASN A 45 0.83 -7.51 -21.63
C ASN A 45 1.06 -8.39 -22.86
N LEU A 46 0.07 -9.16 -23.21
CA LEU A 46 0.08 -10.03 -24.39
C LEU A 46 -1.22 -9.82 -25.16
N THR A 47 -1.12 -9.65 -26.45
CA THR A 47 -2.27 -9.65 -27.36
C THR A 47 -2.03 -10.68 -28.45
N ALA A 48 -2.99 -11.56 -28.66
CA ALA A 48 -2.91 -12.59 -29.68
C ALA A 48 -4.18 -12.58 -30.56
N LYS A 49 -3.99 -12.51 -31.88
CA LYS A 49 -5.03 -12.78 -32.87
C LYS A 49 -5.05 -14.26 -33.16
N ILE A 50 -5.97 -14.99 -32.52
CA ILE A 50 -6.08 -16.44 -32.67
C ILE A 50 -6.63 -16.78 -34.05
N THR A 51 -7.63 -16.01 -34.48
CA THR A 51 -8.19 -16.04 -35.83
C THR A 51 -8.45 -14.60 -36.30
N ASP A 52 -8.88 -14.41 -37.54
CA ASP A 52 -9.28 -13.09 -38.07
C ASP A 52 -10.49 -12.49 -37.32
N ARG A 53 -11.25 -13.35 -36.61
CA ARG A 53 -12.45 -12.92 -35.86
C ARG A 53 -12.29 -13.01 -34.34
N PHE A 54 -11.20 -13.64 -33.84
CA PHE A 54 -11.01 -13.84 -32.44
C PHE A 54 -9.64 -13.35 -31.97
N LYS A 55 -9.66 -12.36 -31.08
CA LYS A 55 -8.49 -11.76 -30.45
C LYS A 55 -8.60 -11.90 -28.94
N VAL A 56 -7.49 -12.18 -28.27
CA VAL A 56 -7.39 -12.25 -26.82
C VAL A 56 -6.26 -11.33 -26.38
N SER A 57 -6.55 -10.48 -25.39
CA SER A 57 -5.53 -9.70 -24.69
C SER A 57 -5.43 -10.17 -23.25
N GLY A 58 -4.22 -10.35 -22.75
CA GLY A 58 -3.95 -10.70 -21.35
C GLY A 58 -3.01 -9.68 -20.72
N LYS A 59 -3.25 -9.38 -19.46
CA LYS A 59 -2.37 -8.53 -18.64
C LYS A 59 -2.13 -9.19 -17.30
N VAL A 60 -0.86 -9.25 -16.92
CA VAL A 60 -0.42 -9.62 -15.57
C VAL A 60 0.45 -8.48 -15.06
N SER A 61 0.18 -8.00 -13.86
CA SER A 61 1.10 -7.09 -13.19
C SER A 61 1.20 -7.43 -11.71
N HIS A 62 2.39 -7.22 -11.15
CA HIS A 62 2.67 -7.40 -9.74
C HIS A 62 3.48 -6.22 -9.22
N ASN A 63 2.98 -5.60 -8.15
CA ASN A 63 3.61 -4.45 -7.51
C ASN A 63 3.88 -4.79 -6.06
N ILE A 64 5.13 -4.57 -5.66
CA ILE A 64 5.62 -4.72 -4.30
C ILE A 64 5.95 -3.32 -3.80
N PHE A 65 5.44 -2.97 -2.65
CA PHE A 65 5.73 -1.73 -1.94
C PHE A 65 6.07 -2.07 -0.50
N ASP A 66 7.28 -1.75 -0.09
CA ASP A 66 7.77 -1.87 1.28
C ASP A 66 8.28 -0.51 1.72
N TYR A 67 7.75 -0.01 2.84
CA TYR A 67 8.13 1.26 3.42
C TYR A 67 8.36 1.08 4.92
N LYS A 68 9.48 1.59 5.39
CA LYS A 68 9.82 1.68 6.81
C LYS A 68 10.00 3.13 7.18
N SER A 69 9.50 3.52 8.33
CA SER A 69 9.72 4.85 8.90
C SER A 69 9.83 4.77 10.42
N PRO A 70 10.44 5.76 11.08
CA PRO A 70 10.35 5.92 12.53
C PRO A 70 8.88 5.95 12.95
N THR A 71 8.56 5.33 14.06
CA THR A 71 7.23 5.45 14.64
C THR A 71 7.04 6.84 15.19
N LYS A 72 6.01 7.53 14.72
CA LYS A 72 5.55 8.79 15.30
C LYS A 72 4.94 8.52 16.66
N ARG A 73 5.23 9.39 17.58
CA ARG A 73 4.64 9.31 18.89
C ARG A 73 3.79 10.52 19.21
N GLY A 74 2.61 10.26 19.81
CA GLY A 74 1.63 11.29 20.14
C GLY A 74 0.91 11.84 18.90
N ASP A 75 0.06 12.83 19.09
CA ASP A 75 -0.77 13.46 18.07
C ASP A 75 0.02 14.39 17.12
N GLY A 76 1.34 14.47 17.29
CA GLY A 76 2.22 15.35 16.55
C GLY A 76 2.90 14.70 15.35
N ASP A 77 2.94 15.41 14.24
CA ASP A 77 3.89 15.14 13.18
C ASP A 77 5.31 15.42 13.71
N LEU A 78 6.28 14.53 13.43
CA LEU A 78 7.69 14.81 13.74
C LEU A 78 8.11 16.19 13.25
N TRP A 79 7.66 16.58 12.07
CA TRP A 79 7.90 17.91 11.49
C TRP A 79 7.15 19.04 12.21
N GLY A 80 5.90 18.83 12.58
CA GLY A 80 5.12 19.81 13.35
C GLY A 80 5.68 20.05 14.74
N SER A 81 6.45 19.11 15.24
CA SER A 81 7.08 19.20 16.55
C SER A 81 8.45 19.88 16.51
N VAL A 82 9.20 19.77 15.40
CA VAL A 82 10.52 20.41 15.26
C VAL A 82 10.47 21.93 15.50
N GLY A 83 9.40 22.60 15.08
CA GLY A 83 9.21 24.02 15.33
C GLY A 83 8.79 24.41 16.75
N LYS A 84 8.49 23.43 17.61
CA LYS A 84 8.03 23.68 18.99
C LYS A 84 9.12 23.56 20.05
N TYR A 85 10.28 23.02 19.68
CA TYR A 85 11.37 22.77 20.61
C TYR A 85 12.48 23.81 20.45
N TYR A 86 13.05 24.18 21.59
CA TYR A 86 14.18 25.10 21.63
C TYR A 86 15.42 24.45 21.01
N PRO A 87 16.13 25.11 20.10
CA PRO A 87 17.37 24.59 19.51
C PRO A 87 18.48 24.27 20.53
N GLU A 88 18.41 24.88 21.68
CA GLU A 88 19.37 24.76 22.78
C GLU A 88 19.19 23.46 23.60
N LEU A 89 18.04 22.77 23.42
CA LEU A 89 17.78 21.56 24.16
C LEU A 89 18.64 20.40 23.61
N ASN A 90 19.59 19.91 24.41
CA ASN A 90 20.39 18.77 24.05
C ASN A 90 19.55 17.52 23.84
N ILE A 91 19.99 16.62 22.95
CA ILE A 91 19.30 15.33 22.70
C ILE A 91 19.44 14.42 23.92
N TYR A 92 20.62 14.43 24.55
CA TYR A 92 20.96 13.65 25.74
C TYR A 92 21.55 14.56 26.78
N GLN A 93 21.27 14.24 28.02
CA GLN A 93 21.86 14.89 29.20
C GLN A 93 22.21 13.84 30.25
N PRO A 94 23.18 14.09 31.12
CA PRO A 94 23.44 13.20 32.24
C PRO A 94 22.28 13.26 33.24
N LEU A 95 21.83 12.12 33.72
CA LEU A 95 20.93 12.01 34.86
C LEU A 95 21.78 12.01 36.12
N MET A 96 21.59 13.01 36.98
CA MET A 96 22.28 13.05 38.26
C MET A 96 21.64 12.05 39.22
N THR A 97 22.45 11.23 39.84
CA THR A 97 22.02 10.29 40.90
C THR A 97 22.33 10.87 42.25
N GLU A 98 21.70 10.34 43.31
CA GLU A 98 22.01 10.73 44.70
C GLU A 98 23.49 10.49 45.12
N ALA A 99 24.20 9.66 44.37
CA ALA A 99 25.60 9.34 44.59
C ALA A 99 26.58 10.24 43.84
N ASP A 100 26.11 11.33 43.21
CA ASP A 100 26.91 12.19 42.32
C ASP A 100 27.57 11.44 41.15
N ASP A 101 27.04 10.27 40.79
CA ASP A 101 27.49 9.47 39.64
C ASP A 101 26.48 9.63 38.48
N PRO A 102 26.79 10.51 37.52
CA PRO A 102 25.84 10.80 36.44
C PRO A 102 25.69 9.63 35.47
N ILE A 103 24.45 9.21 35.19
CA ILE A 103 24.16 8.30 34.11
C ILE A 103 24.26 9.08 32.80
N PRO A 104 25.26 8.81 31.97
CA PRO A 104 25.46 9.58 30.72
C PRO A 104 24.41 9.24 29.70
N ASN A 105 24.19 10.18 28.74
CA ASN A 105 23.36 9.96 27.54
C ASN A 105 21.89 9.59 27.83
N THR A 106 21.30 10.16 28.87
CA THR A 106 19.86 9.99 29.12
C THR A 106 19.03 10.89 28.16
N PRO A 107 18.01 10.37 27.51
CA PRO A 107 17.19 11.16 26.59
C PRO A 107 16.51 12.34 27.27
N THR A 108 16.38 13.44 26.54
CA THR A 108 15.64 14.63 26.96
C THR A 108 14.30 14.77 26.19
N GLU A 109 13.57 15.85 26.39
CA GLU A 109 12.38 16.17 25.60
C GLU A 109 12.68 16.54 24.13
N ASN A 110 13.92 16.52 23.71
CA ASN A 110 14.27 16.82 22.32
C ASN A 110 13.68 15.78 21.36
N GLN A 111 13.09 16.23 20.26
CA GLN A 111 12.48 15.34 19.26
C GLN A 111 13.45 14.35 18.64
N ALA A 112 14.72 14.71 18.50
CA ALA A 112 15.72 13.76 18.02
C ALA A 112 15.90 12.57 18.96
N SER A 113 15.67 12.71 20.27
CA SER A 113 15.72 11.60 21.21
C SER A 113 14.68 10.51 20.88
N PHE A 114 13.53 10.90 20.32
CA PHE A 114 12.50 9.97 19.86
C PHE A 114 12.96 9.12 18.68
N LEU A 115 13.79 9.68 17.80
CA LEU A 115 14.36 8.93 16.69
C LEU A 115 15.38 7.87 17.19
N PHE A 116 16.16 8.19 18.23
CA PHE A 116 17.15 7.28 18.79
C PHE A 116 16.52 6.10 19.53
N SER A 117 15.50 6.37 20.34
CA SER A 117 14.85 5.37 21.19
C SER A 117 13.49 4.92 20.64
N GLY A 118 13.06 5.49 19.53
CA GLY A 118 11.77 5.22 18.91
C GLY A 118 11.70 3.88 18.21
N GLY A 119 10.48 3.38 18.07
CA GLY A 119 10.18 2.21 17.29
C GLY A 119 10.14 2.49 15.79
N SER A 120 9.64 1.54 15.07
CA SER A 120 9.48 1.63 13.63
C SER A 120 8.06 1.29 13.18
N THR A 121 7.65 1.93 12.09
CA THR A 121 6.45 1.56 11.35
C THR A 121 6.88 0.95 10.04
N THR A 122 6.57 -0.32 9.84
CA THR A 122 6.81 -1.04 8.58
C THR A 122 5.48 -1.26 7.87
N THR A 123 5.42 -0.87 6.61
CA THR A 123 4.24 -1.05 5.76
C THR A 123 4.63 -1.85 4.53
N SER A 124 3.96 -2.97 4.32
CA SER A 124 4.12 -3.82 3.14
C SER A 124 2.81 -3.90 2.38
N ARG A 125 2.86 -3.69 1.07
CA ARG A 125 1.71 -3.85 0.19
C ARG A 125 2.10 -4.65 -1.05
N ARG A 126 1.31 -5.66 -1.37
CA ARG A 126 1.44 -6.46 -2.59
C ARG A 126 0.14 -6.30 -3.37
N THR A 127 0.23 -5.93 -4.63
CA THR A 127 -0.92 -5.80 -5.52
C THR A 127 -0.64 -6.55 -6.80
N SER A 128 -1.46 -7.53 -7.11
CA SER A 128 -1.41 -8.21 -8.40
C SER A 128 -2.66 -7.86 -9.21
N ILE A 129 -2.51 -7.81 -10.52
CA ILE A 129 -3.63 -7.65 -11.46
C ILE A 129 -3.49 -8.75 -12.49
N PHE A 130 -4.53 -9.54 -12.62
CA PHE A 130 -4.68 -10.53 -13.68
C PHE A 130 -5.90 -10.13 -14.49
N SER A 131 -5.75 -9.93 -15.79
CA SER A 131 -6.90 -9.67 -16.64
C SER A 131 -6.76 -10.40 -17.97
N ILE A 132 -7.91 -10.82 -18.49
CA ILE A 132 -8.06 -11.39 -19.82
C ILE A 132 -9.24 -10.72 -20.52
N SER A 133 -9.02 -10.33 -21.76
CA SER A 133 -9.98 -9.60 -22.56
C SER A 133 -10.14 -10.29 -23.92
N PRO A 134 -11.03 -11.31 -24.04
CA PRO A 134 -11.42 -11.87 -25.31
C PRO A 134 -12.31 -10.89 -26.10
N GLU A 135 -12.05 -10.81 -27.39
CA GLU A 135 -12.80 -10.01 -28.37
C GLU A 135 -13.19 -10.90 -29.55
N PHE A 136 -14.47 -10.93 -29.86
CA PHE A 136 -15.01 -11.71 -30.95
C PHE A 136 -15.75 -10.83 -31.96
N THR A 137 -15.30 -10.80 -33.21
CA THR A 137 -15.91 -10.09 -34.31
C THR A 137 -17.00 -10.96 -34.92
N ILE A 138 -18.29 -10.62 -34.68
CA ILE A 138 -19.45 -11.31 -35.23
C ILE A 138 -19.63 -10.92 -36.68
N ILE A 139 -19.69 -9.60 -36.92
CA ILE A 139 -19.83 -9.03 -38.27
C ILE A 139 -18.60 -8.15 -38.52
N PRO A 140 -17.76 -8.48 -39.49
CA PRO A 140 -16.59 -7.68 -39.83
C PRO A 140 -16.96 -6.19 -39.98
N ASN A 141 -16.20 -5.32 -39.33
CA ASN A 141 -16.38 -3.86 -39.34
C ASN A 141 -17.70 -3.33 -38.73
N GLU A 142 -18.62 -4.19 -38.28
CA GLU A 142 -19.90 -3.73 -37.73
C GLU A 142 -20.15 -4.17 -36.30
N LEU A 143 -20.01 -5.46 -35.95
CA LEU A 143 -20.40 -5.98 -34.64
C LEU A 143 -19.28 -6.76 -33.96
N VAL A 144 -18.88 -6.27 -32.79
CA VAL A 144 -17.85 -6.87 -31.95
C VAL A 144 -18.41 -7.10 -30.54
N ILE A 145 -18.21 -8.30 -30.01
CA ILE A 145 -18.49 -8.62 -28.61
C ILE A 145 -17.15 -8.71 -27.86
N LYS A 146 -17.11 -8.08 -26.69
CA LYS A 146 -15.93 -8.08 -25.80
C LYS A 146 -16.33 -8.48 -24.40
N ALA A 147 -15.43 -9.20 -23.75
CA ALA A 147 -15.49 -9.40 -22.32
C ALA A 147 -14.16 -8.94 -21.69
N ASP A 148 -14.23 -8.29 -20.53
CA ASP A 148 -13.07 -7.99 -19.69
C ASP A 148 -13.26 -8.70 -18.35
N LEU A 149 -12.38 -9.61 -18.05
CA LEU A 149 -12.35 -10.37 -16.80
C LEU A 149 -11.10 -9.96 -16.04
N SER A 150 -11.26 -9.54 -14.78
CA SER A 150 -10.11 -9.16 -13.96
C SER A 150 -10.21 -9.68 -12.55
N LEU A 151 -9.05 -10.02 -12.00
CA LEU A 151 -8.83 -10.37 -10.60
C LEU A 151 -7.70 -9.50 -10.06
N THR A 152 -7.96 -8.81 -8.95
CA THR A 152 -6.96 -7.94 -8.31
C THR A 152 -6.86 -8.30 -6.81
N PRO A 153 -6.02 -9.29 -6.44
CA PRO A 153 -5.68 -9.54 -5.06
C PRO A 153 -4.71 -8.46 -4.53
N ILE A 154 -5.02 -7.97 -3.34
CA ILE A 154 -4.21 -7.00 -2.61
C ILE A 154 -3.97 -7.56 -1.21
N THR A 155 -2.71 -7.64 -0.81
CA THR A 155 -2.32 -7.91 0.57
C THR A 155 -1.66 -6.67 1.17
N PHE A 156 -2.02 -6.36 2.40
CA PHE A 156 -1.47 -5.26 3.15
C PHE A 156 -1.08 -5.74 4.54
N LYS A 157 0.11 -5.32 4.98
CA LYS A 157 0.60 -5.55 6.34
C LYS A 157 1.21 -4.25 6.86
N LYS A 158 0.83 -3.85 8.06
CA LYS A 158 1.44 -2.75 8.78
C LYS A 158 1.81 -3.23 10.17
N GLU A 159 3.04 -3.01 10.56
CA GLU A 159 3.58 -3.31 11.87
C GLU A 159 4.12 -2.01 12.48
N VAL A 160 3.75 -1.76 13.71
CA VAL A 160 4.17 -0.57 14.46
C VAL A 160 4.75 -1.03 15.77
N THR A 161 5.97 -0.59 16.06
CA THR A 161 6.60 -0.75 17.38
C THR A 161 6.77 0.62 18.01
N SER A 162 6.39 0.75 19.28
CA SER A 162 6.49 1.98 20.06
C SER A 162 7.10 1.64 21.42
N PRO A 163 8.43 1.69 21.55
CA PRO A 163 9.11 1.52 22.83
C PRO A 163 8.67 2.57 23.84
N ARG A 164 8.64 2.19 25.11
CA ARG A 164 8.54 3.18 26.19
C ARG A 164 9.74 4.12 26.15
N GLN A 165 9.52 5.37 26.53
CA GLN A 165 10.58 6.36 26.55
C GLN A 165 10.66 7.04 27.91
N GLY A 166 11.81 6.89 28.56
CA GLY A 166 12.20 7.71 29.68
C GLY A 166 12.85 9.00 29.21
N ARG A 167 12.71 10.03 30.00
CA ARG A 167 13.37 11.33 29.84
C ARG A 167 13.86 11.83 31.18
N VAL A 168 14.90 12.62 31.17
CA VAL A 168 15.35 13.33 32.38
C VAL A 168 14.28 14.35 32.79
N SER A 169 13.92 14.36 34.07
CA SER A 169 13.05 15.39 34.66
C SER A 169 13.66 16.78 34.57
N ALA A 170 12.88 17.82 34.82
CA ALA A 170 13.37 19.18 34.86
C ALA A 170 14.39 19.43 35.99
N SER A 171 14.34 18.63 37.05
CA SER A 171 15.31 18.66 38.15
C SER A 171 16.61 17.93 37.83
N TRP A 172 16.67 17.12 36.75
CA TRP A 172 17.80 16.30 36.33
C TRP A 172 18.10 15.09 37.25
N GLU A 173 17.23 14.85 38.22
CA GLU A 173 17.42 13.86 39.27
C GLU A 173 16.62 12.58 39.04
N GLU A 174 15.58 12.65 38.18
CA GLU A 174 14.67 11.53 37.97
C GLU A 174 14.47 11.22 36.50
N LEU A 175 14.26 9.93 36.20
CA LEU A 175 13.83 9.46 34.90
C LEU A 175 12.31 9.37 34.88
N GLU A 176 11.66 10.25 34.11
CA GLU A 176 10.21 10.28 33.94
C GLU A 176 9.76 9.51 32.70
N TYR A 177 8.66 8.78 32.82
CA TYR A 177 7.95 8.16 31.68
C TYR A 177 6.62 8.88 31.46
N ARG A 178 6.64 9.98 30.72
CA ARG A 178 5.49 10.88 30.64
C ARG A 178 4.59 10.61 29.43
N TRP A 179 5.16 10.23 28.30
CA TRP A 179 4.44 10.11 27.05
C TRP A 179 4.29 8.67 26.57
N ALA A 180 5.16 7.76 26.95
CA ALA A 180 5.13 6.34 26.73
C ALA A 180 5.60 5.60 27.96
N THR A 181 4.64 5.30 28.72
CA THR A 181 4.83 4.55 29.95
C THR A 181 5.08 3.06 29.68
N GLU A 182 4.67 2.57 28.52
CA GLU A 182 4.68 1.16 28.18
C GLU A 182 5.22 0.92 26.77
N ASN A 183 5.83 -0.27 26.58
CA ASN A 183 6.15 -0.76 25.24
C ASN A 183 4.85 -1.20 24.55
N THR A 184 4.54 -0.61 23.43
CA THR A 184 3.34 -0.97 22.69
C THR A 184 3.65 -1.35 21.26
N GLY A 185 2.78 -2.15 20.65
CA GLY A 185 2.91 -2.52 19.25
C GLY A 185 1.57 -2.83 18.60
N ASN A 186 1.51 -2.67 17.29
CA ASN A 186 0.30 -2.96 16.53
C ASN A 186 0.65 -3.78 15.29
N ILE A 187 -0.20 -4.75 14.98
CA ILE A 187 -0.14 -5.53 13.75
C ILE A 187 -1.47 -5.38 13.03
N THR A 188 -1.44 -4.84 11.82
CA THR A 188 -2.61 -4.80 10.93
C THR A 188 -2.30 -5.66 9.71
N LYS A 189 -3.15 -6.62 9.40
CA LYS A 189 -3.10 -7.40 8.16
C LYS A 189 -4.44 -7.30 7.47
N SER A 190 -4.45 -7.01 6.17
CA SER A 190 -5.67 -7.10 5.39
C SER A 190 -5.42 -7.74 4.02
N THR A 191 -6.46 -8.41 3.54
CA THR A 191 -6.56 -8.93 2.19
C THR A 191 -7.78 -8.32 1.51
N THR A 192 -7.64 -8.00 0.24
CA THR A 192 -8.73 -7.53 -0.59
C THR A 192 -8.66 -8.25 -1.91
N ASP A 193 -9.69 -9.02 -2.25
CA ASP A 193 -9.84 -9.65 -3.55
C ASP A 193 -10.94 -8.93 -4.32
N ARG A 194 -10.57 -8.39 -5.49
CA ARG A 194 -11.51 -7.71 -6.39
C ARG A 194 -11.66 -8.51 -7.66
N TYR A 195 -12.89 -8.81 -7.99
CA TYR A 195 -13.30 -9.45 -9.25
C TYR A 195 -14.13 -8.47 -10.05
N ALA A 196 -13.83 -8.32 -11.32
CA ALA A 196 -14.66 -7.53 -12.23
C ALA A 196 -14.88 -8.29 -13.53
N ILE A 197 -16.13 -8.28 -14.00
CA ILE A 197 -16.57 -8.88 -15.24
C ILE A 197 -17.35 -7.81 -16.01
N ASN A 198 -16.87 -7.47 -17.20
CA ASN A 198 -17.60 -6.67 -18.16
C ASN A 198 -17.88 -7.52 -19.38
N LEU A 199 -19.12 -7.49 -19.85
CA LEU A 199 -19.50 -8.08 -21.13
C LEU A 199 -20.27 -7.03 -21.93
N TYR A 200 -19.81 -6.72 -23.14
CA TYR A 200 -20.43 -5.68 -23.95
C TYR A 200 -20.32 -5.96 -25.45
N ALA A 201 -21.31 -5.46 -26.16
CA ALA A 201 -21.38 -5.48 -27.62
C ALA A 201 -21.23 -4.06 -28.13
N ASN A 202 -20.44 -3.90 -29.18
CA ASN A 202 -20.27 -2.65 -29.92
C ASN A 202 -20.69 -2.85 -31.37
N TYR A 203 -21.70 -2.07 -31.79
CA TYR A 203 -22.20 -2.08 -33.16
C TYR A 203 -21.92 -0.73 -33.79
N THR A 204 -21.32 -0.75 -34.98
CA THR A 204 -21.03 0.47 -35.75
C THR A 204 -21.40 0.22 -37.20
N LYS A 205 -22.22 1.11 -37.80
CA LYS A 205 -22.60 0.99 -39.20
C LYS A 205 -22.84 2.34 -39.83
N THR A 206 -22.41 2.46 -41.09
CA THR A 206 -22.72 3.60 -41.94
C THR A 206 -23.83 3.21 -42.89
N PHE A 207 -24.95 3.94 -42.87
CA PHE A 207 -26.10 3.78 -43.77
C PHE A 207 -26.07 4.88 -44.80
N ALA A 208 -26.44 4.54 -46.02
CA ALA A 208 -26.54 5.48 -47.15
C ALA A 208 -25.28 6.36 -47.34
N ASN A 209 -24.11 5.87 -46.94
CA ASN A 209 -22.82 6.57 -47.00
C ASN A 209 -22.77 7.93 -46.25
N ALA A 210 -23.77 8.23 -45.41
CA ALA A 210 -23.90 9.53 -44.76
C ALA A 210 -24.28 9.41 -43.27
N HIS A 211 -25.00 8.36 -42.87
CA HIS A 211 -25.52 8.21 -41.52
C HIS A 211 -24.67 7.19 -40.74
N ASN A 212 -23.84 7.64 -39.80
CA ASN A 212 -23.03 6.80 -39.00
C ASN A 212 -23.72 6.55 -37.65
N ILE A 213 -23.95 5.30 -37.32
CA ILE A 213 -24.53 4.89 -36.02
C ILE A 213 -23.48 4.05 -35.28
N SER A 214 -23.24 4.40 -34.04
CA SER A 214 -22.46 3.58 -33.12
C SER A 214 -23.27 3.34 -31.85
N ALA A 215 -23.51 2.08 -31.51
CA ALA A 215 -24.25 1.65 -30.34
C ALA A 215 -23.40 0.69 -29.52
N LEU A 216 -23.38 0.91 -28.20
CA LEU A 216 -22.75 0.04 -27.25
C LEU A 216 -23.77 -0.32 -26.17
N VAL A 217 -23.84 -1.59 -25.82
CA VAL A 217 -24.62 -2.10 -24.68
C VAL A 217 -23.78 -3.11 -23.93
N GLY A 218 -23.84 -3.06 -22.61
CA GLY A 218 -23.07 -3.97 -21.78
C GLY A 218 -23.58 -4.12 -20.37
N VAL A 219 -23.03 -5.11 -19.71
CA VAL A 219 -23.28 -5.43 -18.30
C VAL A 219 -21.93 -5.46 -17.57
N ASN A 220 -21.95 -4.97 -16.34
CA ASN A 220 -20.82 -5.01 -15.41
C ASN A 220 -21.25 -5.74 -14.16
N GLN A 221 -20.35 -6.55 -13.62
CA GLN A 221 -20.44 -7.10 -12.28
C GLN A 221 -19.10 -6.97 -11.59
N GLU A 222 -19.12 -6.42 -10.39
CA GLU A 222 -17.96 -6.32 -9.53
C GLU A 222 -18.24 -6.97 -8.17
N LYS A 223 -17.21 -7.61 -7.61
CA LYS A 223 -17.23 -8.14 -6.25
C LYS A 223 -15.92 -7.78 -5.57
N LYS A 224 -16.01 -7.28 -4.35
CA LYS A 224 -14.88 -7.01 -3.47
C LYS A 224 -15.07 -7.78 -2.17
N ASP A 225 -14.19 -8.72 -1.91
CA ASP A 225 -14.08 -9.40 -0.62
C ASP A 225 -12.93 -8.75 0.16
N TYR A 226 -13.22 -8.33 1.38
CA TYR A 226 -12.27 -7.67 2.28
C TYR A 226 -12.21 -8.42 3.59
N SER A 227 -10.99 -8.64 4.08
CA SER A 227 -10.73 -9.18 5.40
C SER A 227 -9.59 -8.40 6.05
N GLN A 228 -9.77 -7.98 7.30
CA GLN A 228 -8.73 -7.33 8.09
C GLN A 228 -8.67 -7.93 9.48
N SER A 229 -7.46 -8.13 9.97
CA SER A 229 -7.16 -8.38 11.38
C SER A 229 -6.28 -7.26 11.93
N TYR A 230 -6.60 -6.81 13.12
CA TYR A 230 -5.83 -5.84 13.89
C TYR A 230 -5.55 -6.41 15.27
N ILE A 231 -4.30 -6.31 15.72
CA ILE A 231 -3.86 -6.73 17.05
C ILE A 231 -3.10 -5.55 17.65
N ALA A 232 -3.49 -5.13 18.84
CA ALA A 232 -2.75 -4.19 19.66
C ALA A 232 -2.11 -4.94 20.82
N LEU A 233 -0.83 -4.72 21.03
CA LEU A 233 0.00 -5.29 22.08
C LEU A 233 0.36 -4.19 23.08
N VAL A 234 0.24 -4.49 24.36
CA VAL A 234 0.51 -3.57 25.48
C VAL A 234 1.46 -4.24 26.45
N ASN A 235 2.39 -3.49 27.02
CA ASN A 235 3.42 -3.99 27.93
C ASN A 235 4.24 -5.14 27.32
N MET A 236 4.77 -4.91 26.11
CA MET A 236 5.65 -5.86 25.46
C MET A 236 6.95 -6.01 26.25
N LEU A 237 7.39 -7.26 26.49
CA LEU A 237 8.64 -7.57 27.19
C LEU A 237 9.86 -7.10 26.38
N ASP A 238 9.80 -7.25 25.06
CA ASP A 238 10.76 -6.68 24.11
C ASP A 238 10.04 -5.65 23.24
N PRO A 239 10.49 -4.38 23.18
CA PRO A 239 9.81 -3.32 22.44
C PRO A 239 9.83 -3.49 20.91
N TYR A 240 10.65 -4.39 20.39
CA TYR A 240 10.84 -4.57 18.95
C TYR A 240 10.25 -5.88 18.42
N ILE A 241 9.84 -6.80 19.32
CA ILE A 241 9.29 -8.11 18.93
C ILE A 241 7.77 -8.09 19.06
N LEU A 242 7.08 -8.02 17.93
CA LEU A 242 5.62 -8.05 17.86
C LEU A 242 5.10 -9.49 18.00
N ASN A 243 5.12 -10.01 19.21
CA ASN A 243 4.61 -11.34 19.55
C ASN A 243 3.58 -11.23 20.67
N PRO A 244 2.30 -11.62 20.47
CA PRO A 244 1.27 -11.59 21.52
C PRO A 244 1.57 -12.44 22.76
N GLU A 245 2.50 -13.40 22.65
CA GLU A 245 2.93 -14.23 23.77
C GLU A 245 3.99 -13.56 24.65
N LEU A 246 4.69 -12.53 24.11
CA LEU A 246 5.79 -11.82 24.79
C LEU A 246 5.29 -10.47 25.34
N VAL A 247 4.25 -10.51 26.18
CA VAL A 247 3.69 -9.36 26.88
C VAL A 247 3.54 -9.71 28.37
N GLU A 248 3.59 -8.71 29.23
CA GLU A 248 3.44 -8.92 30.68
C GLU A 248 2.04 -9.42 31.04
N ASP A 249 1.01 -8.89 30.41
CA ASP A 249 -0.38 -9.25 30.65
C ASP A 249 -1.15 -9.37 29.33
N LYS A 250 -1.41 -10.60 28.92
CA LYS A 250 -2.14 -10.90 27.67
C LYS A 250 -3.57 -10.39 27.66
N THR A 251 -4.18 -10.13 28.81
CA THR A 251 -5.55 -9.65 28.91
C THR A 251 -5.71 -8.20 28.45
N LYS A 252 -4.59 -7.44 28.40
CA LYS A 252 -4.56 -6.07 27.88
C LYS A 252 -4.45 -5.99 26.37
N ASN A 253 -4.13 -7.09 25.71
CA ASN A 253 -4.09 -7.11 24.25
C ASN A 253 -5.50 -7.00 23.67
N THR A 254 -5.62 -6.25 22.58
CA THR A 254 -6.88 -6.10 21.86
C THR A 254 -6.74 -6.67 20.46
N SER A 255 -7.74 -7.42 20.02
CA SER A 255 -7.82 -7.90 18.64
C SER A 255 -9.18 -7.59 18.04
N THR A 256 -9.19 -7.19 16.78
CA THR A 256 -10.40 -6.99 15.99
C THR A 256 -10.27 -7.65 14.64
N VAL A 257 -11.40 -8.17 14.13
CA VAL A 257 -11.51 -8.73 12.79
C VAL A 257 -12.68 -8.05 12.10
N ASP A 258 -12.43 -7.57 10.88
CA ASP A 258 -13.46 -7.01 9.99
C ASP A 258 -13.46 -7.78 8.68
N ASN A 259 -14.62 -8.32 8.32
CA ASN A 259 -14.83 -9.04 7.07
C ASN A 259 -16.09 -8.52 6.40
N HIS A 260 -16.00 -8.09 5.18
CA HIS A 260 -17.16 -7.69 4.41
C HIS A 260 -17.00 -7.95 2.91
N THR A 261 -18.14 -8.18 2.26
CA THR A 261 -18.23 -8.33 0.81
C THR A 261 -19.10 -7.23 0.25
N VAL A 262 -18.63 -6.60 -0.81
CA VAL A 262 -19.38 -5.62 -1.58
C VAL A 262 -19.54 -6.14 -3.01
N THR A 263 -20.78 -6.13 -3.50
CA THR A 263 -21.10 -6.52 -4.88
C THR A 263 -21.84 -5.39 -5.57
N ALA A 264 -21.44 -5.07 -6.78
CA ALA A 264 -22.11 -4.10 -7.64
C ALA A 264 -22.45 -4.74 -8.99
N ARG A 265 -23.59 -4.37 -9.54
CA ARG A 265 -24.03 -4.75 -10.89
C ARG A 265 -24.57 -3.53 -11.62
N ALA A 266 -24.24 -3.39 -12.89
CA ALA A 266 -24.71 -2.31 -13.71
C ALA A 266 -25.01 -2.80 -15.12
N ILE A 267 -25.97 -2.15 -15.76
CA ILE A 267 -26.21 -2.21 -17.20
C ILE A 267 -25.87 -0.83 -17.74
N PHE A 268 -25.16 -0.76 -18.83
CA PHE A 268 -24.75 0.49 -19.44
C PHE A 268 -24.97 0.45 -20.96
N GLY A 269 -25.20 1.63 -21.54
CA GLY A 269 -25.37 1.76 -22.99
C GLY A 269 -24.98 3.15 -23.46
N ARG A 270 -24.60 3.22 -24.72
CA ARG A 270 -24.29 4.48 -25.43
C ARG A 270 -24.78 4.38 -26.87
N LEU A 271 -25.45 5.42 -27.35
CA LEU A 271 -25.79 5.57 -28.72
C LEU A 271 -25.18 6.86 -29.26
N MET A 272 -24.52 6.78 -30.38
CA MET A 272 -23.95 7.92 -31.10
C MET A 272 -24.45 7.91 -32.50
N TYR A 273 -24.80 9.09 -33.01
CA TYR A 273 -25.18 9.30 -34.38
C TYR A 273 -24.40 10.49 -34.94
N ASP A 274 -23.87 10.32 -36.12
CA ASP A 274 -23.13 11.34 -36.84
C ASP A 274 -23.61 11.36 -38.30
N TYR A 275 -23.79 12.58 -38.84
CA TYR A 275 -24.19 12.81 -40.20
C TYR A 275 -23.10 13.58 -40.93
N LYS A 276 -22.70 13.09 -42.11
CA LYS A 276 -21.74 13.77 -43.01
C LYS A 276 -22.42 14.72 -43.93
#